data_6fa99151f087d6627082b89c285a196a
#
_entry.id   6fa99151f087d6627082b89c285a196a
#
_cell.length_a   1.000
_cell.length_b   1.000
_cell.length_c   1.000
_cell.angle_alpha   90.00
_cell.angle_beta   90.00
_cell.angle_gamma   90.00
#
_symmetry.space_group_name_H-M   'P 1'
#
loop_
_entity.id
_entity.type
_entity.pdbx_description
1 polymer ?
#
loop_
_entity_poly.entity_id
_entity_poly.type
_entity_poly.pdbx_seq_one_letter_code
_entity_poly.pdbx_strand_id
1 'polypeptide(L)'
;MGTEARQILSEDSRRTIADKSYVGALVRKWREFLEGMPDRTDQERYTLGVTAILMENQADYLKGLNEETRTVNVGSFTKFIFPVLRRVFPNLIANEIVSVQPMTAPVGAVFFLDYVYGTTKGATTAGAVFPRDFDRDYSSEYINGEICVTGDGINYGGGGAVMTCTLAFNPVRPLDASKGYSVIIREINATTGATVQEATDDGAGGFTFVPTGGSVGGSINYSNGAITAFKFQNIPATGNQVKAFYYYDGELNTKIPQINLDVKKAPVEAVPRRLKALWSAEAAEDLRAFHGIDAETEMVSAIAQEIALEIDREIIQALFQSATTTTGTFDRVPPAGISELDHLRALITTISTVSNLIHKRTLRAPANWIVTSPEISALLTQLTTHGDFRPLWARGMSPTDPEDLPRPLTQHGQFSIYKVGTLMNKWWVYEDPFFTSDQMLVGLKGDSYLDSGFVWAPYIPLQVTPTFLDPNDFSFRKGLRTRYASKLLRPEYYGSIRILNL
;
A
#
# COMPACT_ATOMS: atom_id res chain seq x y z
N MET A 1 13.97 -18.46 30.47
CA MET A 1 13.91 -17.05 30.06
C MET A 1 13.31 -16.27 31.21
N GLY A 2 14.14 -15.44 31.84
CA GLY A 2 13.80 -14.77 33.08
C GLY A 2 12.72 -13.70 32.91
N THR A 3 12.11 -13.36 34.03
CA THR A 3 11.10 -12.30 34.18
C THR A 3 11.55 -10.95 33.59
N GLU A 4 12.85 -10.63 33.66
CA GLU A 4 13.42 -9.41 33.06
C GLU A 4 13.34 -9.38 31.53
N ALA A 5 13.62 -10.49 30.82
CA ALA A 5 13.49 -10.55 29.38
C ALA A 5 12.03 -10.41 28.89
N ARG A 6 11.05 -10.90 29.68
CA ARG A 6 9.64 -10.68 29.41
C ARG A 6 9.21 -9.24 29.68
N GLN A 7 9.82 -8.59 30.66
CA GLN A 7 9.53 -7.20 31.00
C GLN A 7 10.09 -6.26 29.94
N ILE A 8 11.32 -6.50 29.46
CA ILE A 8 11.92 -5.73 28.35
C ILE A 8 11.12 -5.91 27.05
N LEU A 9 10.70 -7.13 26.70
CA LEU A 9 9.87 -7.39 25.52
C LEU A 9 8.46 -6.76 25.64
N SER A 10 7.91 -6.64 26.84
CA SER A 10 6.63 -5.97 27.07
C SER A 10 6.73 -4.45 27.06
N GLU A 11 7.86 -3.88 27.46
CA GLU A 11 8.13 -2.44 27.37
C GLU A 11 8.40 -1.99 25.94
N ASP A 12 9.18 -2.77 25.18
CA ASP A 12 9.44 -2.47 23.74
C ASP A 12 8.17 -2.56 22.88
N SER A 13 7.26 -3.49 23.20
CA SER A 13 5.98 -3.59 22.48
C SER A 13 5.03 -2.42 22.78
N ARG A 14 5.20 -1.72 23.90
CA ARG A 14 4.40 -0.53 24.27
C ARG A 14 4.92 0.77 23.64
N ARG A 15 6.16 0.79 23.11
CA ARG A 15 6.78 1.96 22.48
C ARG A 15 6.47 2.07 21.00
N THR A 16 5.30 1.64 20.55
CA THR A 16 4.89 1.68 19.15
C THR A 16 3.87 2.78 18.91
N ILE A 17 3.75 3.22 17.66
CA ILE A 17 2.75 4.20 17.22
C ILE A 17 1.31 3.72 17.46
N ALA A 18 1.11 2.41 17.65
CA ALA A 18 -0.18 1.81 17.98
C ALA A 18 -0.66 2.18 19.40
N ASP A 19 0.26 2.50 20.32
CA ASP A 19 -0.09 2.91 21.67
C ASP A 19 -0.40 4.41 21.72
N LYS A 20 -1.67 4.75 21.58
CA LYS A 20 -2.18 6.13 21.66
C LYS A 20 -1.82 6.84 22.98
N SER A 21 -1.70 6.10 24.07
CA SER A 21 -1.33 6.63 25.39
C SER A 21 0.13 7.05 25.40
N TYR A 22 1.02 6.22 24.88
CA TYR A 22 2.45 6.51 24.75
C TYR A 22 2.70 7.70 23.82
N VAL A 23 2.11 7.68 22.62
CA VAL A 23 2.21 8.78 21.65
C VAL A 23 1.69 10.09 22.26
N GLY A 24 0.55 10.07 22.94
CA GLY A 24 0.00 11.24 23.60
C GLY A 24 0.89 11.80 24.74
N ALA A 25 1.62 10.92 25.42
CA ALA A 25 2.61 11.34 26.44
C ALA A 25 3.83 12.00 25.78
N LEU A 26 4.32 11.45 24.65
CA LEU A 26 5.42 12.03 23.91
C LEU A 26 5.07 13.37 23.28
N VAL A 27 3.91 13.51 22.69
CA VAL A 27 3.43 14.80 22.13
C VAL A 27 3.37 15.86 23.23
N ARG A 28 2.91 15.53 24.45
CA ARG A 28 2.93 16.46 25.58
C ARG A 28 4.35 16.80 26.03
N LYS A 29 5.25 15.81 26.08
CA LYS A 29 6.66 16.01 26.43
C LYS A 29 7.38 16.96 25.47
N TRP A 30 7.12 16.81 24.17
CA TRP A 30 7.76 17.58 23.11
C TRP A 30 6.94 18.79 22.64
N ARG A 31 5.90 19.18 23.37
CA ARG A 31 4.95 20.23 22.99
C ARG A 31 5.60 21.53 22.56
N GLU A 32 6.62 21.97 23.29
CA GLU A 32 7.34 23.22 23.01
C GLU A 32 8.02 23.22 21.61
N PHE A 33 8.53 22.07 21.18
CA PHE A 33 9.14 21.89 19.86
C PHE A 33 8.13 21.61 18.75
N LEU A 34 6.96 21.12 19.10
CA LEU A 34 5.88 20.78 18.15
C LEU A 34 4.89 21.92 17.97
N GLU A 35 5.06 23.04 18.73
CA GLU A 35 4.18 24.19 18.64
C GLU A 35 4.13 24.78 17.23
N GLY A 36 2.88 24.99 16.71
CA GLY A 36 2.64 25.47 15.34
C GLY A 36 2.60 24.39 14.26
N MET A 37 2.76 23.10 14.60
CA MET A 37 2.40 22.01 13.67
C MET A 37 0.87 21.85 13.65
N PRO A 38 0.28 21.57 12.46
CA PRO A 38 -1.16 21.37 12.35
C PRO A 38 -1.60 20.08 13.06
N ASP A 39 -2.75 20.13 13.73
CA ASP A 39 -3.34 19.00 14.48
C ASP A 39 -4.85 18.79 14.21
N ARG A 40 -5.37 19.40 13.15
CA ARG A 40 -6.81 19.47 12.84
C ARG A 40 -7.33 18.16 12.26
N THR A 41 -6.56 17.54 11.38
CA THR A 41 -6.94 16.28 10.73
C THR A 41 -6.28 15.08 11.41
N ASP A 42 -6.86 13.88 11.24
CA ASP A 42 -6.28 12.65 11.81
C ASP A 42 -4.90 12.33 11.21
N GLN A 43 -4.67 12.70 9.95
CA GLN A 43 -3.37 12.56 9.30
C GLN A 43 -2.34 13.51 9.89
N GLU A 44 -2.69 14.77 10.16
CA GLU A 44 -1.82 15.74 10.81
C GLU A 44 -1.46 15.28 12.23
N ARG A 45 -2.42 14.77 13.00
CA ARG A 45 -2.18 14.19 14.33
C ARG A 45 -1.26 12.98 14.26
N TYR A 46 -1.42 12.15 13.24
CA TYR A 46 -0.55 11.00 13.02
C TYR A 46 0.88 11.45 12.73
N THR A 47 1.08 12.40 11.81
CA THR A 47 2.40 12.99 11.48
C THR A 47 3.06 13.64 12.70
N LEU A 48 2.27 14.34 13.51
CA LEU A 48 2.73 14.93 14.78
C LEU A 48 3.19 13.85 15.76
N GLY A 49 2.45 12.75 15.88
CA GLY A 49 2.82 11.59 16.69
C GLY A 49 4.11 10.91 16.23
N VAL A 50 4.25 10.70 14.91
CA VAL A 50 5.49 10.17 14.29
C VAL A 50 6.68 11.08 14.61
N THR A 51 6.52 12.40 14.45
CA THR A 51 7.58 13.36 14.72
C THR A 51 8.00 13.35 16.19
N ALA A 52 7.04 13.21 17.13
CA ALA A 52 7.31 13.09 18.56
C ALA A 52 8.12 11.82 18.89
N ILE A 53 7.81 10.68 18.26
CA ILE A 53 8.58 9.43 18.43
C ILE A 53 10.00 9.60 17.89
N LEU A 54 10.15 10.23 16.72
CA LEU A 54 11.47 10.47 16.13
C LEU A 54 12.33 11.42 17.00
N MET A 55 11.70 12.42 17.63
CA MET A 55 12.37 13.29 18.59
C MET A 55 12.83 12.53 19.84
N GLU A 56 12.02 11.58 20.33
CA GLU A 56 12.41 10.72 21.46
C GLU A 56 13.57 9.80 21.09
N ASN A 57 13.51 9.12 19.94
CA ASN A 57 14.61 8.29 19.44
C ASN A 57 15.91 9.09 19.31
N GLN A 58 15.80 10.34 18.85
CA GLN A 58 16.95 11.26 18.75
C GLN A 58 17.46 11.66 20.14
N ALA A 59 16.58 11.92 21.09
CA ALA A 59 16.97 12.27 22.46
C ALA A 59 17.65 11.10 23.17
N ASP A 60 17.14 9.88 23.00
CA ASP A 60 17.74 8.68 23.59
C ASP A 60 19.14 8.39 22.98
N TYR A 61 19.30 8.59 21.67
CA TYR A 61 20.61 8.51 21.03
C TYR A 61 21.60 9.55 21.60
N LEU A 62 21.15 10.81 21.80
CA LEU A 62 22.00 11.87 22.35
C LEU A 62 22.37 11.61 23.83
N LYS A 63 21.50 10.97 24.61
CA LYS A 63 21.83 10.55 25.98
C LYS A 63 22.95 9.50 26.00
N GLY A 64 22.86 8.48 25.11
CA GLY A 64 23.93 7.48 25.00
C GLY A 64 25.29 8.07 24.63
N LEU A 65 25.31 9.09 23.75
CA LEU A 65 26.55 9.82 23.44
C LEU A 65 27.13 10.59 24.63
N ASN A 66 26.25 11.12 25.50
CA ASN A 66 26.69 11.88 26.70
C ASN A 66 27.33 10.99 27.77
N GLU A 67 26.92 9.73 27.86
CA GLU A 67 27.49 8.75 28.78
C GLU A 67 28.90 8.30 28.36
N GLU A 68 29.18 8.29 27.03
CA GLU A 68 30.48 7.86 26.48
C GLU A 68 31.50 9.00 26.33
N THR A 69 31.05 10.27 26.23
CA THR A 69 31.92 11.41 25.91
C THR A 69 31.66 12.60 26.82
N ARG A 70 32.61 12.91 27.71
CA ARG A 70 32.63 14.17 28.47
C ARG A 70 32.87 15.36 27.53
N THR A 71 31.84 15.98 26.98
CA THR A 71 32.00 17.19 26.18
C THR A 71 31.01 18.29 26.57
N VAL A 72 31.57 19.45 26.87
CA VAL A 72 30.90 20.70 27.24
C VAL A 72 29.99 21.26 26.12
N ASN A 73 30.09 20.73 24.90
CA ASN A 73 29.42 21.24 23.70
C ASN A 73 28.04 20.61 23.38
N VAL A 74 27.56 19.66 24.18
CA VAL A 74 26.30 18.96 23.89
C VAL A 74 25.08 19.86 24.01
N GLY A 75 25.12 20.88 24.86
CA GLY A 75 24.00 21.81 25.04
C GLY A 75 23.67 22.69 23.83
N SER A 76 24.69 23.07 23.04
CA SER A 76 24.48 23.84 21.80
C SER A 76 24.01 22.94 20.66
N PHE A 77 24.42 21.69 20.66
CA PHE A 77 24.13 20.71 19.66
C PHE A 77 22.64 20.29 19.66
N THR A 78 22.05 20.07 20.83
CA THR A 78 20.63 19.75 20.98
C THR A 78 19.70 20.87 20.49
N LYS A 79 20.06 22.13 20.75
CA LYS A 79 19.26 23.29 20.30
C LYS A 79 19.18 23.41 18.79
N PHE A 80 20.13 22.85 18.07
CA PHE A 80 20.22 22.96 16.63
C PHE A 80 19.54 21.80 15.87
N ILE A 81 19.66 20.57 16.36
CA ILE A 81 19.14 19.36 15.66
C ILE A 81 17.61 19.31 15.64
N PHE A 82 16.95 19.60 16.76
CA PHE A 82 15.50 19.52 16.84
C PHE A 82 14.75 20.47 15.88
N PRO A 83 15.16 21.73 15.71
CA PRO A 83 14.58 22.61 14.68
C PRO A 83 14.75 22.08 13.25
N VAL A 84 15.91 21.51 12.91
CA VAL A 84 16.15 20.90 11.58
C VAL A 84 15.27 19.67 11.37
N LEU A 85 15.18 18.80 12.36
CA LEU A 85 14.33 17.62 12.31
C LEU A 85 12.86 17.99 12.11
N ARG A 86 12.37 18.97 12.88
CA ARG A 86 11.01 19.49 12.76
C ARG A 86 10.74 20.07 11.37
N ARG A 87 11.74 20.66 10.72
CA ARG A 87 11.59 21.26 9.38
C ARG A 87 11.61 20.23 8.27
N VAL A 88 12.42 19.18 8.38
CA VAL A 88 12.66 18.22 7.30
C VAL A 88 11.63 17.09 7.27
N PHE A 89 11.44 16.39 8.39
CA PHE A 89 10.67 15.14 8.40
C PHE A 89 9.17 15.28 8.15
N PRO A 90 8.46 16.29 8.68
CA PRO A 90 7.03 16.44 8.38
C PRO A 90 6.74 16.75 6.91
N ASN A 91 7.72 17.30 6.20
CA ASN A 91 7.57 17.74 4.81
C ASN A 91 7.97 16.67 3.78
N LEU A 92 8.44 15.49 4.22
CA LEU A 92 8.69 14.36 3.31
C LEU A 92 7.40 13.91 2.64
N ILE A 93 7.47 13.60 1.33
CA ILE A 93 6.34 13.08 0.57
C ILE A 93 5.84 11.74 1.14
N ALA A 94 6.70 11.01 1.84
CA ALA A 94 6.34 9.78 2.53
C ALA A 94 5.11 9.95 3.44
N ASN A 95 4.98 11.09 4.11
CA ASN A 95 3.83 11.36 4.99
C ASN A 95 2.51 11.53 4.22
N GLU A 96 2.58 11.90 2.94
CA GLU A 96 1.42 12.17 2.09
C GLU A 96 0.98 10.94 1.29
N ILE A 97 1.91 10.14 0.75
CA ILE A 97 1.61 9.08 -0.22
C ILE A 97 1.77 7.66 0.31
N VAL A 98 2.57 7.43 1.37
CA VAL A 98 2.79 6.11 1.95
C VAL A 98 2.47 6.07 3.44
N SER A 99 2.49 4.90 4.03
CA SER A 99 2.37 4.74 5.48
C SER A 99 3.74 4.85 6.14
N VAL A 100 3.79 5.57 7.26
CA VAL A 100 5.02 5.78 8.03
C VAL A 100 4.92 5.05 9.36
N GLN A 101 5.75 4.04 9.58
CA GLN A 101 5.80 3.26 10.82
C GLN A 101 7.17 3.41 11.47
N PRO A 102 7.38 4.35 12.39
CA PRO A 102 8.69 4.55 13.03
C PRO A 102 9.10 3.32 13.85
N MET A 103 10.40 3.00 13.77
CA MET A 103 11.00 1.88 14.50
C MET A 103 11.70 2.39 15.76
N THR A 104 11.70 1.57 16.81
CA THR A 104 12.42 1.82 18.08
C THR A 104 13.78 1.15 18.12
N ALA A 105 14.04 0.20 17.21
CA ALA A 105 15.28 -0.57 17.12
C ALA A 105 15.79 -0.61 15.66
N PRO A 106 17.09 -0.90 15.43
CA PRO A 106 17.66 -0.98 14.08
C PRO A 106 17.11 -2.13 13.24
N VAL A 107 16.56 -3.16 13.87
CA VAL A 107 15.83 -4.26 13.24
C VAL A 107 14.44 -4.27 13.86
N GLY A 108 13.44 -4.35 13.03
CA GLY A 108 12.05 -4.30 13.46
C GLY A 108 11.13 -5.12 12.56
N ALA A 109 9.85 -5.01 12.80
CA ALA A 109 8.82 -5.57 11.97
C ALA A 109 7.77 -4.51 11.63
N VAL A 110 7.38 -4.47 10.38
CA VAL A 110 6.26 -3.70 9.89
C VAL A 110 5.03 -4.58 9.94
N PHE A 111 3.94 -4.04 10.47
CA PHE A 111 2.68 -4.76 10.62
C PHE A 111 1.67 -4.31 9.56
N PHE A 112 0.91 -5.28 9.04
CA PHE A 112 -0.21 -5.02 8.15
C PHE A 112 -1.31 -6.03 8.38
N LEU A 113 -2.53 -5.65 8.04
CA LEU A 113 -3.73 -6.39 8.36
C LEU A 113 -4.33 -6.98 7.09
N ASP A 114 -4.53 -8.30 7.11
CA ASP A 114 -5.29 -9.02 6.10
C ASP A 114 -6.45 -9.78 6.73
N TYR A 115 -7.56 -9.85 6.00
CA TYR A 115 -8.62 -10.77 6.29
C TYR A 115 -8.46 -11.98 5.38
N VAL A 116 -8.55 -13.18 5.93
CA VAL A 116 -8.39 -14.42 5.17
C VAL A 116 -9.59 -15.34 5.39
N TYR A 117 -9.95 -16.06 4.35
CA TYR A 117 -10.95 -17.12 4.47
C TYR A 117 -10.41 -18.25 5.34
N GLY A 118 -11.09 -18.56 6.43
CA GLY A 118 -10.67 -19.60 7.39
C GLY A 118 -11.08 -21.00 6.98
N THR A 119 -12.09 -21.15 6.12
CA THR A 119 -12.63 -22.43 5.69
C THR A 119 -12.59 -22.51 4.17
N THR A 120 -12.17 -23.66 3.64
CA THR A 120 -12.31 -23.95 2.21
C THR A 120 -13.78 -24.20 1.89
N LYS A 121 -14.35 -23.43 0.95
CA LYS A 121 -15.73 -23.60 0.48
C LYS A 121 -15.81 -23.39 -1.03
N GLY A 122 -16.23 -24.42 -1.75
CA GLY A 122 -16.31 -24.39 -3.20
C GLY A 122 -14.93 -24.13 -3.85
N ALA A 123 -14.87 -23.13 -4.69
CA ALA A 123 -13.63 -22.69 -5.35
C ALA A 123 -12.69 -21.91 -4.43
N THR A 124 -13.18 -21.40 -3.31
CA THR A 124 -12.41 -20.56 -2.38
C THR A 124 -11.67 -21.42 -1.37
N THR A 125 -10.34 -21.32 -1.35
CA THR A 125 -9.48 -22.08 -0.44
C THR A 125 -9.25 -21.33 0.86
N ALA A 126 -9.11 -22.05 1.97
CA ALA A 126 -8.67 -21.48 3.24
C ALA A 126 -7.30 -20.79 3.06
N GLY A 127 -7.16 -19.59 3.62
CA GLY A 127 -5.96 -18.75 3.47
C GLY A 127 -6.01 -17.78 2.28
N ALA A 128 -7.02 -17.87 1.39
CA ALA A 128 -7.23 -16.84 0.36
C ALA A 128 -7.54 -15.50 1.01
N VAL A 129 -7.01 -14.42 0.44
CA VAL A 129 -7.09 -13.07 1.04
C VAL A 129 -8.37 -12.37 0.64
N PHE A 130 -9.22 -12.09 1.62
CA PHE A 130 -10.37 -11.20 1.44
C PHE A 130 -9.90 -9.73 1.56
N PRO A 131 -10.35 -8.81 0.71
CA PRO A 131 -11.34 -8.94 -0.36
C PRO A 131 -10.77 -9.25 -1.76
N ARG A 132 -9.44 -9.41 -1.92
CA ARG A 132 -8.81 -9.67 -3.23
C ARG A 132 -9.41 -10.87 -3.96
N ASP A 133 -9.62 -11.96 -3.21
CA ASP A 133 -10.15 -13.22 -3.72
C ASP A 133 -11.64 -13.38 -3.35
N PHE A 134 -12.43 -12.29 -3.56
CA PHE A 134 -13.83 -12.21 -3.13
C PHE A 134 -14.71 -13.29 -3.75
N ASP A 135 -15.38 -14.05 -2.90
CA ASP A 135 -16.40 -15.03 -3.26
C ASP A 135 -17.79 -14.54 -2.83
N ARG A 136 -18.67 -14.30 -3.82
CA ARG A 136 -20.03 -13.81 -3.59
C ARG A 136 -20.89 -14.80 -2.81
N ASP A 137 -20.61 -16.09 -2.98
CA ASP A 137 -21.45 -17.18 -2.47
C ASP A 137 -20.88 -17.78 -1.17
N TYR A 138 -19.80 -17.21 -0.62
CA TYR A 138 -19.13 -17.78 0.55
C TYR A 138 -20.02 -17.87 1.81
N SER A 139 -20.91 -16.92 2.04
CA SER A 139 -21.86 -16.94 3.16
C SER A 139 -23.19 -17.61 2.85
N SER A 140 -23.47 -17.95 1.58
CA SER A 140 -24.73 -18.56 1.15
C SER A 140 -24.74 -20.08 1.39
N GLU A 141 -25.89 -20.71 1.26
CA GLU A 141 -26.00 -22.17 1.26
C GLU A 141 -25.57 -22.80 -0.07
N TYR A 142 -25.16 -22.00 -1.04
CA TYR A 142 -24.68 -22.45 -2.35
C TYR A 142 -23.18 -22.71 -2.34
N ILE A 143 -22.76 -23.80 -2.95
CA ILE A 143 -21.36 -24.16 -3.15
C ILE A 143 -21.03 -23.98 -4.62
N ASN A 144 -20.11 -23.05 -4.89
CA ASN A 144 -19.65 -22.71 -6.22
C ASN A 144 -18.36 -23.45 -6.55
N GLY A 145 -18.46 -24.60 -7.20
CA GLY A 145 -17.33 -25.28 -7.81
C GLY A 145 -16.38 -25.99 -6.84
N GLU A 146 -16.90 -26.79 -5.89
CA GLU A 146 -16.06 -27.67 -5.08
C GLU A 146 -15.37 -28.71 -5.98
N ILE A 147 -14.05 -28.83 -5.81
CA ILE A 147 -13.27 -29.79 -6.61
C ILE A 147 -13.51 -31.19 -6.07
N CYS A 148 -14.16 -32.01 -6.88
CA CYS A 148 -14.37 -33.42 -6.58
C CYS A 148 -13.16 -34.29 -6.94
N VAL A 149 -12.48 -33.97 -8.06
CA VAL A 149 -11.27 -34.67 -8.51
C VAL A 149 -10.32 -33.69 -9.18
N THR A 150 -9.05 -33.72 -8.81
CA THR A 150 -7.98 -32.93 -9.45
C THR A 150 -7.32 -33.74 -10.55
N GLY A 151 -7.09 -33.08 -11.68
CA GLY A 151 -6.82 -33.66 -12.98
C GLY A 151 -5.47 -34.28 -13.28
N ASP A 152 -4.61 -34.63 -12.32
CA ASP A 152 -3.33 -35.34 -12.62
C ASP A 152 -3.44 -36.86 -12.41
N GLY A 153 -4.42 -37.43 -12.92
CA GLY A 153 -4.67 -38.83 -12.79
C GLY A 153 -6.06 -39.09 -12.28
N ILE A 154 -7.00 -38.56 -13.00
CA ILE A 154 -8.32 -39.19 -13.01
C ILE A 154 -8.03 -40.57 -13.57
N ASN A 155 -7.72 -41.49 -12.69
CA ASN A 155 -7.71 -42.90 -12.98
C ASN A 155 -9.16 -43.31 -13.25
N TYR A 156 -9.65 -42.87 -14.38
CA TYR A 156 -10.72 -43.56 -15.03
C TYR A 156 -10.11 -44.89 -15.47
N GLY A 157 -10.07 -45.85 -14.52
CA GLY A 157 -9.48 -47.16 -14.75
C GLY A 157 -10.01 -47.80 -16.03
N GLY A 158 -9.15 -48.35 -16.84
CA GLY A 158 -9.49 -48.89 -18.17
C GLY A 158 -10.78 -49.67 -18.15
N GLY A 159 -11.76 -49.22 -18.91
CA GLY A 159 -13.06 -49.87 -19.02
C GLY A 159 -14.25 -49.09 -18.47
N GLY A 160 -14.17 -47.76 -18.38
CA GLY A 160 -15.30 -46.94 -17.95
C GLY A 160 -15.15 -46.46 -16.51
N ALA A 161 -14.37 -45.46 -16.37
CA ALA A 161 -13.92 -44.92 -15.09
C ALA A 161 -15.06 -44.35 -14.25
N VAL A 162 -15.10 -44.80 -13.05
CA VAL A 162 -16.11 -44.47 -12.05
C VAL A 162 -15.46 -43.52 -11.03
N MET A 163 -16.02 -42.35 -10.88
CA MET A 163 -15.60 -41.37 -9.89
C MET A 163 -16.36 -41.58 -8.58
N THR A 164 -15.67 -41.48 -7.47
CA THR A 164 -16.27 -41.42 -6.13
C THR A 164 -15.79 -40.14 -5.45
N CYS A 165 -16.73 -39.39 -4.93
CA CYS A 165 -16.44 -38.11 -4.29
C CYS A 165 -17.38 -37.94 -3.10
N THR A 166 -16.93 -37.27 -2.04
CA THR A 166 -17.79 -36.89 -0.93
C THR A 166 -17.79 -35.37 -0.82
N LEU A 167 -18.96 -34.77 -0.96
CA LEU A 167 -19.14 -33.35 -0.86
C LEU A 167 -18.86 -32.84 0.57
N ALA A 168 -18.12 -31.80 0.70
CA ALA A 168 -17.62 -31.28 2.00
C ALA A 168 -18.74 -30.74 2.89
N PHE A 169 -19.77 -30.14 2.28
CA PHE A 169 -20.91 -29.57 2.99
C PHE A 169 -22.15 -30.48 2.77
N ASN A 170 -22.63 -31.08 3.83
CA ASN A 170 -23.78 -32.01 3.84
C ASN A 170 -24.64 -31.76 5.09
N PRO A 171 -25.94 -32.06 5.08
CA PRO A 171 -26.72 -32.71 4.01
C PRO A 171 -26.91 -31.81 2.78
N VAL A 172 -26.98 -32.41 1.63
CA VAL A 172 -27.17 -31.78 0.32
C VAL A 172 -28.66 -31.70 0.01
N ARG A 173 -29.12 -30.60 -0.56
CA ARG A 173 -30.53 -30.44 -0.98
C ARG A 173 -30.70 -31.08 -2.37
N PRO A 174 -31.69 -31.99 -2.53
CA PRO A 174 -32.01 -32.61 -3.82
C PRO A 174 -32.59 -31.59 -4.81
N LEU A 175 -32.67 -31.97 -6.06
CA LEU A 175 -33.30 -31.16 -7.13
C LEU A 175 -34.71 -30.71 -6.70
N ASP A 176 -34.93 -29.44 -6.64
CA ASP A 176 -36.24 -28.79 -6.46
C ASP A 176 -36.36 -27.61 -7.42
N ALA A 177 -37.04 -27.84 -8.53
CA ALA A 177 -37.21 -26.83 -9.58
C ALA A 177 -37.97 -25.57 -9.07
N SER A 178 -38.82 -25.73 -8.04
CA SER A 178 -39.54 -24.57 -7.46
C SER A 178 -38.68 -23.64 -6.66
N LYS A 179 -37.59 -24.15 -6.09
CA LYS A 179 -36.62 -23.40 -5.25
C LYS A 179 -35.30 -23.18 -5.98
N GLY A 180 -35.11 -23.77 -7.16
CA GLY A 180 -33.86 -23.68 -7.93
C GLY A 180 -32.70 -24.49 -7.33
N TYR A 181 -32.99 -25.45 -6.44
CA TYR A 181 -31.98 -26.35 -5.90
C TYR A 181 -31.61 -27.42 -6.91
N SER A 182 -30.34 -27.72 -7.06
CA SER A 182 -29.82 -28.80 -7.88
C SER A 182 -28.40 -29.14 -7.50
N VAL A 183 -27.97 -30.37 -7.77
CA VAL A 183 -26.57 -30.78 -7.72
C VAL A 183 -26.09 -30.94 -9.16
N ILE A 184 -25.12 -30.13 -9.53
CA ILE A 184 -24.54 -30.07 -10.87
C ILE A 184 -23.09 -30.45 -10.80
N ILE A 185 -22.66 -31.43 -11.58
CA ILE A 185 -21.26 -31.81 -11.71
C ILE A 185 -20.77 -31.37 -13.09
N ARG A 186 -19.73 -30.55 -13.15
CA ARG A 186 -19.16 -30.03 -14.40
C ARG A 186 -17.71 -30.42 -14.56
N GLU A 187 -17.36 -30.82 -15.76
CA GLU A 187 -15.99 -30.82 -16.21
C GLU A 187 -15.64 -29.42 -16.73
N ILE A 188 -14.64 -28.81 -16.15
CA ILE A 188 -14.18 -27.46 -16.51
C ILE A 188 -12.77 -27.55 -17.07
N ASN A 189 -12.56 -26.97 -18.24
CA ASN A 189 -11.24 -26.84 -18.84
C ASN A 189 -10.38 -25.88 -18.00
N ALA A 190 -9.25 -26.38 -17.50
CA ALA A 190 -8.38 -25.62 -16.60
C ALA A 190 -7.78 -24.37 -17.27
N THR A 191 -7.61 -24.37 -18.59
CA THR A 191 -7.00 -23.25 -19.33
C THR A 191 -8.02 -22.19 -19.71
N THR A 192 -9.19 -22.61 -20.20
CA THR A 192 -10.22 -21.68 -20.72
C THR A 192 -11.32 -21.36 -19.72
N GLY A 193 -11.48 -22.15 -18.64
CA GLY A 193 -12.59 -22.05 -17.70
C GLY A 193 -13.95 -22.48 -18.28
N ALA A 194 -13.98 -22.96 -19.52
CA ALA A 194 -15.22 -23.37 -20.18
C ALA A 194 -15.72 -24.76 -19.67
N THR A 195 -17.04 -24.88 -19.55
CA THR A 195 -17.68 -26.18 -19.25
C THR A 195 -17.60 -27.08 -20.48
N VAL A 196 -17.04 -28.25 -20.31
CA VAL A 196 -16.89 -29.26 -21.37
C VAL A 196 -18.10 -30.22 -21.38
N GLN A 197 -18.50 -30.72 -20.23
CA GLN A 197 -19.68 -31.56 -20.05
C GLN A 197 -20.29 -31.35 -18.66
N GLU A 198 -21.57 -31.61 -18.54
CA GLU A 198 -22.36 -31.34 -17.35
C GLU A 198 -23.31 -32.47 -17.02
N ALA A 199 -23.47 -32.78 -15.76
CA ALA A 199 -24.44 -33.69 -15.22
C ALA A 199 -25.24 -33.03 -14.10
N THR A 200 -26.55 -33.19 -14.10
CA THR A 200 -27.46 -32.66 -13.08
C THR A 200 -28.17 -33.82 -12.39
N ASP A 201 -28.39 -33.72 -11.08
CA ASP A 201 -29.17 -34.74 -10.36
C ASP A 201 -30.65 -34.78 -10.84
N ASP A 202 -31.29 -35.92 -10.66
CA ASP A 202 -32.70 -36.17 -11.01
C ASP A 202 -33.67 -35.97 -9.85
N GLY A 203 -33.16 -35.58 -8.66
CA GLY A 203 -33.95 -35.48 -7.43
C GLY A 203 -34.26 -36.80 -6.72
N ALA A 204 -33.99 -37.93 -7.37
CA ALA A 204 -34.18 -39.27 -6.83
C ALA A 204 -32.85 -39.95 -6.43
N GLY A 205 -31.74 -39.27 -6.62
CA GLY A 205 -30.39 -39.76 -6.32
C GLY A 205 -29.62 -40.25 -7.51
N GLY A 206 -30.15 -40.12 -8.73
CA GLY A 206 -29.46 -40.38 -9.99
C GLY A 206 -28.96 -39.11 -10.67
N PHE A 207 -28.25 -39.23 -11.79
CA PHE A 207 -27.77 -38.11 -12.59
C PHE A 207 -28.26 -38.18 -14.04
N THR A 208 -28.66 -37.01 -14.56
CA THR A 208 -29.02 -36.81 -15.97
C THR A 208 -27.96 -35.93 -16.63
N PHE A 209 -27.68 -36.11 -17.92
CA PHE A 209 -26.64 -35.40 -18.64
C PHE A 209 -27.19 -34.44 -19.70
N VAL A 210 -26.48 -33.34 -19.91
CA VAL A 210 -26.77 -32.41 -21.00
C VAL A 210 -25.50 -32.28 -21.87
N PRO A 211 -25.61 -32.56 -23.20
CA PRO A 211 -26.78 -33.01 -23.95
C PRO A 211 -27.09 -34.52 -23.77
N THR A 212 -28.36 -34.85 -23.82
CA THR A 212 -28.89 -36.23 -23.69
C THR A 212 -28.33 -37.19 -24.74
N GLY A 213 -27.80 -38.35 -24.33
CA GLY A 213 -27.43 -39.40 -25.29
C GLY A 213 -26.37 -40.43 -24.88
N GLY A 214 -25.96 -40.50 -23.63
CA GLY A 214 -24.95 -41.48 -23.20
C GLY A 214 -25.36 -42.31 -21.99
N SER A 215 -24.78 -43.51 -21.90
CA SER A 215 -24.91 -44.38 -20.74
C SER A 215 -24.21 -43.76 -19.53
N VAL A 216 -24.98 -43.37 -18.55
CA VAL A 216 -24.52 -42.63 -17.39
C VAL A 216 -24.77 -43.49 -16.15
N GLY A 217 -23.82 -43.47 -15.25
CA GLY A 217 -23.95 -44.08 -13.94
C GLY A 217 -23.65 -43.07 -12.87
N GLY A 218 -24.08 -43.34 -11.68
CA GLY A 218 -23.78 -42.56 -10.50
C GLY A 218 -25.00 -42.37 -9.62
N SER A 219 -24.75 -42.37 -8.34
CA SER A 219 -25.77 -42.04 -7.35
C SER A 219 -25.22 -41.07 -6.32
N ILE A 220 -26.07 -40.19 -5.85
CA ILE A 220 -25.78 -39.29 -4.75
C ILE A 220 -26.61 -39.66 -3.52
N ASN A 221 -25.95 -39.67 -2.38
CA ASN A 221 -26.63 -39.77 -1.10
C ASN A 221 -26.70 -38.34 -0.48
N TYR A 222 -27.88 -37.77 -0.47
CA TYR A 222 -28.07 -36.38 -0.02
C TYR A 222 -27.74 -36.16 1.48
N SER A 223 -27.91 -37.20 2.32
CA SER A 223 -27.66 -37.08 3.76
C SER A 223 -26.19 -36.93 4.12
N ASN A 224 -25.29 -37.58 3.38
CA ASN A 224 -23.85 -37.55 3.66
C ASN A 224 -23.00 -36.92 2.52
N GLY A 225 -23.64 -36.51 1.43
CA GLY A 225 -22.95 -35.90 0.28
C GLY A 225 -22.08 -36.88 -0.53
N ALA A 226 -22.22 -38.20 -0.31
CA ALA A 226 -21.41 -39.18 -1.03
C ALA A 226 -21.96 -39.42 -2.45
N ILE A 227 -21.10 -39.17 -3.43
CA ILE A 227 -21.33 -39.46 -4.84
C ILE A 227 -20.58 -40.75 -5.16
N THR A 228 -21.27 -41.78 -5.59
CA THR A 228 -20.68 -43.08 -5.88
C THR A 228 -20.97 -43.49 -7.31
N ALA A 229 -20.02 -44.22 -7.91
CA ALA A 229 -20.16 -44.80 -9.26
C ALA A 229 -20.47 -43.73 -10.35
N PHE A 230 -20.09 -42.46 -10.15
CA PHE A 230 -20.36 -41.41 -11.12
C PHE A 230 -19.50 -41.54 -12.37
N LYS A 231 -20.11 -41.38 -13.54
CA LYS A 231 -19.46 -41.55 -14.83
C LYS A 231 -19.98 -40.52 -15.83
N PHE A 232 -19.07 -39.69 -16.37
CA PHE A 232 -19.39 -38.83 -17.51
C PHE A 232 -19.53 -39.65 -18.81
N GLN A 233 -20.19 -39.05 -19.80
CA GLN A 233 -20.32 -39.64 -21.12
C GLN A 233 -18.96 -39.83 -21.80
N ASN A 234 -18.11 -38.80 -21.74
CA ASN A 234 -16.76 -38.84 -22.24
C ASN A 234 -15.77 -38.80 -21.05
N ILE A 235 -14.62 -39.44 -21.22
CA ILE A 235 -13.55 -39.39 -20.22
C ILE A 235 -13.04 -37.95 -20.15
N PRO A 236 -13.04 -37.30 -18.98
CA PRO A 236 -12.46 -35.96 -18.84
C PRO A 236 -11.03 -35.90 -19.34
N ALA A 237 -10.72 -34.84 -20.08
CA ALA A 237 -9.39 -34.65 -20.64
C ALA A 237 -8.36 -34.36 -19.52
N THR A 238 -7.12 -34.82 -19.72
CA THR A 238 -6.01 -34.57 -18.80
C THR A 238 -5.84 -33.07 -18.58
N GLY A 239 -5.79 -32.65 -17.31
CA GLY A 239 -5.68 -31.24 -16.93
C GLY A 239 -7.02 -30.54 -16.65
N ASN A 240 -8.15 -31.12 -17.04
CA ASN A 240 -9.47 -30.60 -16.70
C ASN A 240 -9.81 -30.89 -15.23
N GLN A 241 -10.66 -30.07 -14.63
CA GLN A 241 -11.13 -30.20 -13.26
C GLN A 241 -12.61 -30.61 -13.24
N VAL A 242 -12.94 -31.59 -12.41
CA VAL A 242 -14.34 -31.95 -12.15
C VAL A 242 -14.80 -31.24 -10.89
N LYS A 243 -15.79 -30.36 -11.04
CA LYS A 243 -16.31 -29.51 -9.95
C LYS A 243 -17.78 -29.78 -9.72
N ALA A 244 -18.18 -29.79 -8.45
CA ALA A 244 -19.57 -29.89 -8.02
C ALA A 244 -20.10 -28.51 -7.62
N PHE A 245 -21.33 -28.25 -8.04
CA PHE A 245 -22.11 -27.04 -7.72
C PHE A 245 -23.40 -27.52 -7.07
N TYR A 246 -23.70 -27.12 -5.84
CA TYR A 246 -24.84 -27.67 -5.12
C TYR A 246 -25.28 -26.72 -3.98
N TYR A 247 -26.49 -26.99 -3.49
CA TYR A 247 -27.03 -26.38 -2.27
C TYR A 247 -26.98 -27.39 -1.14
N TYR A 248 -26.57 -26.93 0.03
CA TYR A 248 -26.63 -27.73 1.27
C TYR A 248 -27.62 -27.13 2.25
N ASP A 249 -28.03 -27.94 3.23
CA ASP A 249 -28.94 -27.50 4.28
C ASP A 249 -28.12 -26.83 5.40
N GLY A 250 -28.21 -25.49 5.52
CA GLY A 250 -27.49 -24.71 6.48
C GLY A 250 -27.95 -24.93 7.92
N GLU A 251 -29.21 -25.38 8.15
CA GLU A 251 -29.74 -25.63 9.50
C GLU A 251 -29.17 -26.91 10.09
N LEU A 252 -28.94 -27.91 9.27
CA LEU A 252 -28.39 -29.21 9.69
C LEU A 252 -26.87 -29.31 9.57
N ASN A 253 -26.23 -28.35 8.88
CA ASN A 253 -24.78 -28.34 8.70
C ASN A 253 -24.08 -27.62 9.85
N THR A 254 -23.11 -28.27 10.47
CA THR A 254 -22.29 -27.70 11.56
C THR A 254 -21.05 -26.94 11.05
N LYS A 255 -20.73 -27.03 9.74
CA LYS A 255 -19.58 -26.34 9.15
C LYS A 255 -19.97 -24.95 8.66
N ILE A 256 -19.83 -23.98 9.55
CA ILE A 256 -20.07 -22.57 9.21
C ILE A 256 -18.80 -21.98 8.61
N PRO A 257 -18.85 -21.38 7.39
CA PRO A 257 -17.73 -20.67 6.81
C PRO A 257 -17.28 -19.51 7.71
N GLN A 258 -15.97 -19.31 7.86
CA GLN A 258 -15.43 -18.30 8.76
C GLN A 258 -14.38 -17.43 8.05
N ILE A 259 -14.28 -16.18 8.48
CA ILE A 259 -13.23 -15.25 8.06
C ILE A 259 -12.36 -14.98 9.29
N ASN A 260 -11.06 -15.13 9.12
CA ASN A 260 -10.06 -14.90 10.15
C ASN A 260 -9.37 -13.56 9.92
N LEU A 261 -9.05 -12.89 11.02
CA LEU A 261 -8.18 -11.71 11.02
C LEU A 261 -6.73 -12.17 11.13
N ASP A 262 -5.92 -11.85 10.12
CA ASP A 262 -4.51 -12.20 10.10
C ASP A 262 -3.64 -10.93 10.16
N VAL A 263 -2.93 -10.76 11.28
CA VAL A 263 -1.96 -9.68 11.44
C VAL A 263 -0.60 -10.18 10.98
N LYS A 264 -0.24 -9.82 9.77
CA LYS A 264 1.03 -10.18 9.16
C LYS A 264 2.13 -9.22 9.59
N LYS A 265 3.35 -9.75 9.71
CA LYS A 265 4.54 -8.97 9.99
C LYS A 265 5.59 -9.21 8.91
N ALA A 266 6.20 -8.13 8.42
CA ALA A 266 7.34 -8.18 7.52
C ALA A 266 8.58 -7.67 8.25
N PRO A 267 9.66 -8.44 8.34
CA PRO A 267 10.90 -7.98 8.96
C PRO A 267 11.53 -6.88 8.10
N VAL A 268 12.06 -5.86 8.76
CA VAL A 268 12.77 -4.74 8.14
C VAL A 268 14.02 -4.41 8.92
N GLU A 269 15.06 -3.98 8.22
CA GLU A 269 16.34 -3.57 8.78
C GLU A 269 16.67 -2.15 8.33
N ALA A 270 17.08 -1.30 9.26
CA ALA A 270 17.39 0.10 8.99
C ALA A 270 18.78 0.23 8.34
N VAL A 271 18.79 0.69 7.08
CA VAL A 271 20.00 0.95 6.30
C VAL A 271 20.46 2.40 6.55
N PRO A 272 21.78 2.65 6.75
CA PRO A 272 22.28 4.00 6.94
C PRO A 272 22.51 4.73 5.60
N ARG A 273 22.11 5.99 5.53
CA ARG A 273 22.59 6.97 4.54
C ARG A 273 23.50 7.98 5.22
N ARG A 274 24.58 8.37 4.55
CA ARG A 274 25.63 9.21 5.12
C ARG A 274 26.06 10.25 4.09
N LEU A 275 26.16 11.51 4.54
CA LEU A 275 26.70 12.60 3.74
C LEU A 275 27.61 13.45 4.61
N LYS A 276 28.62 14.08 4.05
CA LYS A 276 29.51 14.99 4.78
C LYS A 276 29.58 16.34 4.07
N ALA A 277 29.58 17.41 4.86
CA ALA A 277 29.92 18.76 4.42
C ALA A 277 31.39 19.04 4.62
N LEU A 278 31.93 19.88 3.76
CA LEU A 278 33.28 20.41 3.79
C LEU A 278 33.22 21.90 3.48
N TRP A 279 33.89 22.74 4.28
CA TRP A 279 34.06 24.18 4.00
C TRP A 279 35.38 24.66 4.54
N SER A 280 35.97 25.68 3.92
CA SER A 280 37.22 26.31 4.38
C SER A 280 36.99 27.28 5.54
N ALA A 281 38.03 27.52 6.31
CA ALA A 281 38.00 28.47 7.42
C ALA A 281 37.75 29.90 6.89
N GLU A 282 38.40 30.25 5.79
CA GLU A 282 38.25 31.56 5.14
C GLU A 282 36.80 31.80 4.67
N ALA A 283 36.18 30.81 4.03
CA ALA A 283 34.79 30.93 3.59
C ALA A 283 33.83 31.12 4.78
N ALA A 284 34.08 30.49 5.92
CA ALA A 284 33.27 30.66 7.11
C ALA A 284 33.40 32.04 7.71
N GLU A 285 34.64 32.59 7.75
CA GLU A 285 34.91 33.96 8.23
C GLU A 285 34.30 35.00 7.30
N ASP A 286 34.43 34.85 5.98
CA ASP A 286 33.87 35.76 5.00
C ASP A 286 32.33 35.80 5.04
N LEU A 287 31.67 34.63 5.08
CA LEU A 287 30.21 34.54 5.21
C LEU A 287 29.71 35.23 6.48
N ARG A 288 30.42 35.04 7.58
CA ARG A 288 30.05 35.65 8.86
C ARG A 288 30.29 37.17 8.86
N ALA A 289 31.43 37.63 8.27
CA ALA A 289 31.79 39.04 8.25
C ALA A 289 30.92 39.86 7.29
N PHE A 290 30.66 39.37 6.08
CA PHE A 290 29.93 40.11 5.04
C PHE A 290 28.43 39.92 5.09
N HIS A 291 27.96 38.73 5.48
CA HIS A 291 26.54 38.37 5.39
C HIS A 291 25.89 38.04 6.74
N GLY A 292 26.68 37.93 7.82
CA GLY A 292 26.17 37.55 9.14
C GLY A 292 25.61 36.11 9.19
N ILE A 293 25.96 35.28 8.20
CA ILE A 293 25.48 33.89 8.05
C ILE A 293 26.51 32.96 8.69
N ASP A 294 26.03 32.02 9.49
CA ASP A 294 26.84 30.92 10.02
C ASP A 294 26.96 29.80 9.01
N ALA A 295 28.13 29.58 8.43
CA ALA A 295 28.41 28.56 7.41
C ALA A 295 28.07 27.15 7.87
N GLU A 296 28.30 26.85 9.16
CA GLU A 296 27.99 25.53 9.72
C GLU A 296 26.48 25.24 9.68
N THR A 297 25.66 26.20 10.09
CA THR A 297 24.19 26.08 10.12
C THR A 297 23.64 25.93 8.73
N GLU A 298 24.11 26.72 7.77
CA GLU A 298 23.63 26.70 6.39
C GLU A 298 23.99 25.37 5.71
N MET A 299 25.22 24.89 5.86
CA MET A 299 25.69 23.64 5.30
C MET A 299 24.93 22.43 5.86
N VAL A 300 24.64 22.39 7.16
CA VAL A 300 23.85 21.30 7.75
C VAL A 300 22.41 21.32 7.24
N SER A 301 21.81 22.51 7.06
CA SER A 301 20.48 22.64 6.49
C SER A 301 20.44 22.13 5.04
N ALA A 302 21.42 22.51 4.22
CA ALA A 302 21.54 22.08 2.83
C ALA A 302 21.67 20.54 2.71
N ILE A 303 22.56 19.93 3.52
CA ILE A 303 22.74 18.46 3.52
C ILE A 303 21.47 17.73 4.00
N ALA A 304 20.78 18.29 5.00
CA ALA A 304 19.53 17.69 5.48
C ALA A 304 18.44 17.72 4.41
N GLN A 305 18.36 18.79 3.62
CA GLN A 305 17.45 18.89 2.47
C GLN A 305 17.83 17.89 1.36
N GLU A 306 19.11 17.73 1.05
CA GLU A 306 19.57 16.77 0.05
C GLU A 306 19.20 15.33 0.43
N ILE A 307 19.40 14.94 1.71
CA ILE A 307 19.00 13.62 2.20
C ILE A 307 17.49 13.44 2.12
N ALA A 308 16.70 14.49 2.40
CA ALA A 308 15.25 14.43 2.27
C ALA A 308 14.82 14.16 0.82
N LEU A 309 15.42 14.87 -0.13
CA LEU A 309 15.20 14.66 -1.57
C LEU A 309 15.56 13.25 -2.02
N GLU A 310 16.69 12.73 -1.57
CA GLU A 310 17.10 11.36 -1.88
C GLU A 310 16.10 10.32 -1.36
N ILE A 311 15.56 10.52 -0.14
CA ILE A 311 14.55 9.65 0.45
C ILE A 311 13.28 9.68 -0.38
N ASP A 312 12.79 10.87 -0.71
CA ASP A 312 11.56 11.04 -1.49
C ASP A 312 11.68 10.37 -2.87
N ARG A 313 12.81 10.53 -3.53
CA ARG A 313 13.09 9.87 -4.82
C ARG A 313 13.17 8.36 -4.71
N GLU A 314 13.84 7.83 -3.68
CA GLU A 314 13.89 6.37 -3.45
C GLU A 314 12.49 5.79 -3.28
N ILE A 315 11.63 6.47 -2.51
CA ILE A 315 10.25 6.03 -2.29
C ILE A 315 9.47 6.04 -3.60
N ILE A 316 9.49 7.15 -4.35
CA ILE A 316 8.78 7.25 -5.63
C ILE A 316 9.29 6.22 -6.63
N GLN A 317 10.60 6.03 -6.74
CA GLN A 317 11.18 5.04 -7.63
C GLN A 317 10.76 3.61 -7.26
N ALA A 318 10.76 3.27 -5.98
CA ALA A 318 10.31 1.97 -5.49
C ALA A 318 8.81 1.74 -5.78
N LEU A 319 7.98 2.76 -5.60
CA LEU A 319 6.56 2.71 -5.93
C LEU A 319 6.33 2.55 -7.44
N PHE A 320 7.08 3.30 -8.24
CA PHE A 320 6.99 3.24 -9.70
C PHE A 320 7.39 1.87 -10.25
N GLN A 321 8.48 1.29 -9.74
CA GLN A 321 8.91 -0.06 -10.09
C GLN A 321 7.88 -1.13 -9.69
N SER A 322 7.10 -0.88 -8.65
CA SER A 322 6.04 -1.79 -8.21
C SER A 322 4.75 -1.69 -9.02
N ALA A 323 4.53 -0.56 -9.70
CA ALA A 323 3.30 -0.23 -10.44
C ALA A 323 3.19 -0.93 -11.81
N THR A 324 3.78 -2.12 -11.97
CA THR A 324 3.84 -2.85 -13.25
C THR A 324 2.54 -3.55 -13.62
N THR A 325 1.71 -3.87 -12.64
CA THR A 325 0.50 -4.67 -12.85
C THR A 325 -0.72 -3.86 -13.28
N THR A 326 -0.71 -2.55 -13.01
CA THR A 326 -1.83 -1.64 -13.32
C THR A 326 -1.31 -0.49 -14.17
N THR A 327 -1.32 -0.66 -15.49
CA THR A 327 -0.78 0.31 -16.43
C THR A 327 -1.87 0.89 -17.32
N GLY A 328 -1.76 2.18 -17.64
CA GLY A 328 -2.57 2.88 -18.63
C GLY A 328 -1.67 3.58 -19.66
N THR A 329 -2.18 3.84 -20.84
CA THR A 329 -1.51 4.62 -21.87
C THR A 329 -2.45 5.71 -22.36
N PHE A 330 -1.92 6.89 -22.60
CA PHE A 330 -2.62 8.02 -23.21
C PHE A 330 -1.76 8.62 -24.31
N ASP A 331 -2.34 8.87 -25.46
CA ASP A 331 -1.65 9.56 -26.56
C ASP A 331 -2.07 11.03 -26.53
N ARG A 332 -1.11 11.95 -26.47
CA ARG A 332 -1.38 13.39 -26.46
C ARG A 332 -1.91 13.91 -27.80
N VAL A 333 -1.56 13.25 -28.91
CA VAL A 333 -1.97 13.71 -30.25
C VAL A 333 -3.48 13.51 -30.42
N PRO A 334 -4.25 14.59 -30.60
CA PRO A 334 -5.69 14.46 -30.76
C PRO A 334 -6.04 13.79 -32.11
N PRO A 335 -7.03 12.91 -32.15
CA PRO A 335 -7.59 12.42 -33.41
C PRO A 335 -8.12 13.55 -34.29
N ALA A 336 -8.10 13.35 -35.60
CA ALA A 336 -8.58 14.36 -36.54
C ALA A 336 -10.02 14.82 -36.25
N GLY A 337 -10.21 16.13 -36.11
CA GLY A 337 -11.50 16.75 -35.84
C GLY A 337 -11.85 16.94 -34.36
N ILE A 338 -10.98 16.58 -33.44
CA ILE A 338 -11.17 16.81 -31.99
C ILE A 338 -10.25 17.95 -31.54
N SER A 339 -10.77 18.86 -30.72
CA SER A 339 -9.98 19.93 -30.08
C SER A 339 -8.96 19.32 -29.11
N GLU A 340 -7.73 19.90 -29.05
CA GLU A 340 -6.68 19.45 -28.13
C GLU A 340 -7.18 19.46 -26.66
N LEU A 341 -7.96 20.46 -26.28
CA LEU A 341 -8.46 20.59 -24.93
C LEU A 341 -9.52 19.52 -24.59
N ASP A 342 -10.40 19.18 -25.55
CA ASP A 342 -11.38 18.11 -25.35
C ASP A 342 -10.70 16.74 -25.33
N HIS A 343 -9.65 16.55 -26.14
CA HIS A 343 -8.86 15.33 -26.11
C HIS A 343 -8.10 15.17 -24.79
N LEU A 344 -7.59 16.27 -24.23
CA LEU A 344 -6.90 16.26 -22.95
C LEU A 344 -7.81 15.76 -21.79
N ARG A 345 -9.13 15.96 -21.87
CA ARG A 345 -10.10 15.40 -20.91
C ARG A 345 -10.13 13.87 -20.94
N ALA A 346 -9.76 13.23 -22.04
CA ALA A 346 -9.64 11.79 -22.10
C ALA A 346 -8.51 11.25 -21.18
N LEU A 347 -7.51 12.08 -20.84
CA LEU A 347 -6.52 11.74 -19.82
C LEU A 347 -7.17 11.48 -18.45
N ILE A 348 -8.18 12.27 -18.08
CA ILE A 348 -8.95 12.06 -16.82
C ILE A 348 -9.64 10.70 -16.85
N THR A 349 -10.18 10.29 -18.00
CA THR A 349 -10.81 8.98 -18.16
C THR A 349 -9.78 7.86 -18.00
N THR A 350 -8.57 8.01 -18.55
CA THR A 350 -7.48 7.05 -18.37
C THR A 350 -7.07 6.94 -16.91
N ILE A 351 -6.90 8.08 -16.21
CA ILE A 351 -6.60 8.11 -14.77
C ILE A 351 -7.72 7.42 -13.97
N SER A 352 -8.99 7.71 -14.29
CA SER A 352 -10.13 7.06 -13.64
C SER A 352 -10.16 5.55 -13.89
N THR A 353 -9.81 5.10 -15.09
CA THR A 353 -9.73 3.66 -15.41
C THR A 353 -8.66 2.96 -14.59
N VAL A 354 -7.46 3.54 -14.49
CA VAL A 354 -6.36 2.99 -13.65
C VAL A 354 -6.76 3.00 -12.17
N SER A 355 -7.36 4.09 -11.68
CA SER A 355 -7.87 4.20 -10.31
C SER A 355 -8.94 3.16 -10.00
N ASN A 356 -9.88 2.93 -10.92
CA ASN A 356 -10.91 1.89 -10.76
C ASN A 356 -10.33 0.47 -10.84
N LEU A 357 -9.26 0.28 -11.61
CA LEU A 357 -8.56 -1.00 -11.66
C LEU A 357 -7.85 -1.30 -10.32
N ILE A 358 -7.24 -0.29 -9.69
CA ILE A 358 -6.72 -0.38 -8.32
C ILE A 358 -7.85 -0.75 -7.36
N HIS A 359 -9.00 -0.06 -7.42
CA HIS A 359 -10.16 -0.38 -6.59
C HIS A 359 -10.66 -1.81 -6.81
N LYS A 360 -10.77 -2.26 -8.07
CA LYS A 360 -11.20 -3.62 -8.40
C LYS A 360 -10.25 -4.69 -7.86
N ARG A 361 -8.94 -4.42 -7.80
CA ARG A 361 -7.95 -5.37 -7.28
C ARG A 361 -7.86 -5.37 -5.76
N THR A 362 -7.97 -4.19 -5.16
CA THR A 362 -7.87 -4.04 -3.71
C THR A 362 -9.21 -4.24 -2.99
N LEU A 363 -10.34 -3.95 -3.68
CA LEU A 363 -11.71 -3.88 -3.15
C LEU A 363 -11.83 -3.00 -1.89
N ARG A 364 -10.90 -2.06 -1.70
CA ARG A 364 -10.89 -1.12 -0.56
C ARG A 364 -11.34 0.27 -0.97
N ALA A 365 -10.50 0.95 -1.74
CA ALA A 365 -10.80 2.29 -2.23
C ALA A 365 -10.12 2.52 -3.60
N PRO A 366 -10.62 3.46 -4.40
CA PRO A 366 -9.91 3.94 -5.58
C PRO A 366 -8.67 4.73 -5.17
N ALA A 367 -7.74 4.95 -6.11
CA ALA A 367 -6.58 5.80 -5.87
C ALA A 367 -6.99 7.19 -5.37
N ASN A 368 -6.15 7.81 -4.53
CA ASN A 368 -6.39 9.12 -3.93
C ASN A 368 -5.27 10.14 -4.18
N TRP A 369 -4.14 9.72 -4.76
CA TRP A 369 -3.04 10.61 -5.10
C TRP A 369 -2.40 10.26 -6.45
N ILE A 370 -1.74 11.24 -7.04
CA ILE A 370 -1.02 11.16 -8.32
C ILE A 370 0.31 11.89 -8.16
N VAL A 371 1.41 11.28 -8.62
CA VAL A 371 2.72 11.95 -8.77
C VAL A 371 3.03 12.06 -10.25
N THR A 372 3.48 13.21 -10.69
CA THR A 372 3.69 13.53 -12.10
C THR A 372 4.90 14.44 -12.31
N SER A 373 5.40 14.49 -13.54
CA SER A 373 6.43 15.45 -13.97
C SER A 373 5.87 16.87 -14.15
N PRO A 374 6.72 17.91 -14.20
CA PRO A 374 6.31 19.29 -14.44
C PRO A 374 5.58 19.46 -15.79
N GLU A 375 6.00 18.74 -16.84
CA GLU A 375 5.40 18.81 -18.16
C GLU A 375 3.95 18.35 -18.14
N ILE A 376 3.68 17.23 -17.46
CA ILE A 376 2.32 16.69 -17.32
C ILE A 376 1.50 17.57 -16.37
N SER A 377 2.12 18.10 -15.32
CA SER A 377 1.47 19.05 -14.40
C SER A 377 0.97 20.28 -15.14
N ALA A 378 1.78 20.81 -16.09
CA ALA A 378 1.37 21.92 -16.95
C ALA A 378 0.17 21.56 -17.84
N LEU A 379 0.09 20.33 -18.38
CA LEU A 379 -1.08 19.86 -19.13
C LEU A 379 -2.33 19.78 -18.22
N LEU A 380 -2.19 19.25 -17.00
CA LEU A 380 -3.30 19.20 -16.07
C LEU A 380 -3.81 20.59 -15.66
N THR A 381 -2.90 21.57 -15.58
CA THR A 381 -3.27 22.97 -15.26
C THR A 381 -4.13 23.60 -16.36
N GLN A 382 -4.02 23.20 -17.62
CA GLN A 382 -4.90 23.66 -18.69
C GLN A 382 -6.36 23.25 -18.47
N LEU A 383 -6.62 22.15 -17.77
CA LEU A 383 -7.97 21.69 -17.40
C LEU A 383 -8.65 22.55 -16.34
N THR A 384 -7.94 23.53 -15.76
CA THR A 384 -8.52 24.52 -14.82
C THR A 384 -9.65 25.31 -15.45
N THR A 385 -9.58 25.57 -16.76
CA THR A 385 -10.58 26.33 -17.52
C THR A 385 -11.98 25.70 -17.45
N HIS A 386 -12.06 24.37 -17.32
CA HIS A 386 -13.31 23.63 -17.18
C HIS A 386 -13.69 23.28 -15.74
N GLY A 387 -12.84 23.65 -14.77
CA GLY A 387 -13.06 23.33 -13.35
C GLY A 387 -12.71 21.88 -12.97
N ASP A 388 -12.14 21.10 -13.90
CA ASP A 388 -11.75 19.72 -13.67
C ASP A 388 -10.49 19.64 -12.79
N PHE A 389 -9.57 20.61 -12.92
CA PHE A 389 -8.40 20.76 -12.06
C PHE A 389 -8.54 22.00 -11.18
N ARG A 390 -8.24 21.87 -9.88
CA ARG A 390 -8.25 22.95 -8.90
C ARG A 390 -6.87 23.12 -8.30
N PRO A 391 -6.10 24.11 -8.73
CA PRO A 391 -4.79 24.40 -8.16
C PRO A 391 -4.95 24.90 -6.71
N LEU A 392 -3.97 24.60 -5.86
CA LEU A 392 -4.00 25.02 -4.44
C LEU A 392 -4.03 26.54 -4.28
N TRP A 393 -3.38 27.28 -5.20
CA TRP A 393 -3.37 28.73 -5.20
C TRP A 393 -4.72 29.35 -5.54
N ALA A 394 -5.63 28.64 -6.20
CA ALA A 394 -6.98 29.12 -6.48
C ALA A 394 -7.94 29.01 -5.29
N ARG A 395 -7.51 28.40 -4.21
CA ARG A 395 -8.36 28.21 -3.00
C ARG A 395 -8.57 29.48 -2.17
N GLY A 396 -7.82 30.56 -2.44
CA GLY A 396 -7.89 31.86 -1.74
C GLY A 396 -8.51 32.99 -2.54
N MET A 397 -9.10 32.76 -3.69
CA MET A 397 -9.79 33.83 -4.44
C MET A 397 -11.19 34.09 -3.91
N SER A 398 -11.29 34.53 -2.65
CA SER A 398 -12.37 35.41 -2.23
C SER A 398 -11.90 36.86 -2.45
N PRO A 399 -12.58 37.68 -3.25
CA PRO A 399 -12.14 39.06 -3.54
C PRO A 399 -12.16 39.98 -2.33
N THR A 400 -12.50 39.49 -1.16
CA THR A 400 -12.80 40.28 0.05
C THR A 400 -11.69 40.22 1.12
N ASP A 401 -10.70 39.33 1.04
CA ASP A 401 -9.63 39.25 2.04
C ASP A 401 -8.24 39.43 1.40
N PRO A 402 -7.55 40.57 1.63
CA PRO A 402 -6.20 40.79 1.13
C PRO A 402 -5.14 39.86 1.78
N GLU A 403 -5.47 39.17 2.87
CA GLU A 403 -4.59 38.16 3.50
C GLU A 403 -4.64 36.80 2.80
N ASP A 404 -5.67 36.55 1.98
CA ASP A 404 -5.83 35.31 1.19
C ASP A 404 -5.21 35.39 -0.21
N LEU A 405 -4.38 36.39 -0.49
CA LEU A 405 -3.56 36.39 -1.69
C LEU A 405 -2.74 35.09 -1.72
N PRO A 406 -2.70 34.39 -2.87
CA PRO A 406 -1.90 33.18 -3.01
C PRO A 406 -0.46 33.51 -2.64
N ARG A 407 -0.08 33.15 -1.42
CA ARG A 407 1.32 33.20 -1.02
C ARG A 407 2.06 32.26 -1.94
N PRO A 408 3.07 32.72 -2.67
CA PRO A 408 3.83 31.83 -3.52
C PRO A 408 4.30 30.64 -2.67
N LEU A 409 4.17 29.43 -3.21
CA LEU A 409 4.58 28.16 -2.61
C LEU A 409 6.05 28.15 -2.12
N THR A 410 6.79 29.20 -2.44
CA THR A 410 8.17 29.49 -2.03
C THR A 410 8.36 29.75 -0.53
N GLN A 411 7.29 29.79 0.28
CA GLN A 411 7.47 30.05 1.73
C GLN A 411 8.25 28.97 2.47
N HIS A 412 8.56 27.84 1.86
CA HIS A 412 9.29 26.78 2.55
C HIS A 412 10.68 26.51 2.00
N GLY A 413 11.15 27.18 0.94
CA GLY A 413 12.52 27.00 0.42
C GLY A 413 12.87 25.53 0.18
N GLN A 414 11.90 24.71 -0.20
CA GLN A 414 12.09 23.28 -0.37
C GLN A 414 12.37 23.00 -1.84
N PHE A 415 13.50 22.37 -2.09
CA PHE A 415 13.84 21.79 -3.39
C PHE A 415 13.14 20.45 -3.62
N SER A 416 11.94 20.23 -3.07
CA SER A 416 11.29 18.93 -3.06
C SER A 416 9.99 18.92 -3.88
N ILE A 417 9.40 17.75 -3.93
CA ILE A 417 8.09 17.48 -4.49
C ILE A 417 7.06 18.36 -3.79
N TYR A 418 6.23 19.01 -4.58
CA TYR A 418 5.21 19.88 -4.02
C TYR A 418 3.81 19.54 -4.54
N LYS A 419 2.82 19.88 -3.74
CA LYS A 419 1.41 19.64 -4.00
C LYS A 419 0.88 20.75 -4.88
N VAL A 420 0.50 20.42 -6.11
CA VAL A 420 0.03 21.39 -7.11
C VAL A 420 -1.45 21.71 -6.95
N GLY A 421 -2.25 20.68 -6.74
CA GLY A 421 -3.71 20.86 -6.67
C GLY A 421 -4.48 19.56 -6.51
N THR A 422 -5.76 19.63 -6.84
CA THR A 422 -6.67 18.48 -6.87
C THR A 422 -7.30 18.32 -8.24
N LEU A 423 -7.29 17.10 -8.75
CA LEU A 423 -7.99 16.73 -9.99
C LEU A 423 -9.36 16.14 -9.63
N MET A 424 -10.45 16.70 -10.19
CA MET A 424 -11.84 16.30 -9.94
C MET A 424 -12.25 16.27 -8.44
N ASN A 425 -11.57 16.98 -7.56
CA ASN A 425 -11.67 16.88 -6.09
C ASN A 425 -11.47 15.44 -5.54
N LYS A 426 -10.89 14.55 -6.32
CA LYS A 426 -10.75 13.14 -5.99
C LYS A 426 -9.30 12.75 -5.77
N TRP A 427 -8.38 13.29 -6.58
CA TRP A 427 -6.96 12.96 -6.53
C TRP A 427 -6.13 14.19 -6.16
N TRP A 428 -5.23 14.02 -5.20
CA TRP A 428 -4.19 14.99 -4.94
C TRP A 428 -3.08 14.85 -5.97
N VAL A 429 -2.66 15.95 -6.57
CA VAL A 429 -1.62 15.96 -7.58
C VAL A 429 -0.34 16.55 -6.98
N TYR A 430 0.73 15.76 -7.05
CA TYR A 430 2.09 16.11 -6.63
C TYR A 430 2.97 16.20 -7.86
N GLU A 431 3.82 17.22 -7.89
CA GLU A 431 4.78 17.45 -8.94
C GLU A 431 6.18 17.14 -8.43
N ASP A 432 6.90 16.27 -9.15
CA ASP A 432 8.29 15.93 -8.90
C ASP A 432 9.12 16.36 -10.10
N PRO A 433 10.02 17.37 -9.96
CA PRO A 433 10.86 17.85 -11.04
C PRO A 433 11.81 16.80 -11.64
N PHE A 434 12.04 15.73 -10.91
CA PHE A 434 12.96 14.66 -11.32
C PHE A 434 12.25 13.38 -11.78
N PHE A 435 10.93 13.41 -11.82
CA PHE A 435 10.15 12.28 -12.31
C PHE A 435 10.26 12.18 -13.85
N THR A 436 10.13 10.96 -14.38
CA THR A 436 10.19 10.72 -15.81
C THR A 436 9.10 11.51 -16.55
N SER A 437 9.47 12.30 -17.55
CA SER A 437 8.60 13.28 -18.19
C SER A 437 7.33 12.70 -18.82
N ASP A 438 7.40 11.46 -19.35
CA ASP A 438 6.29 10.80 -20.05
C ASP A 438 5.40 9.91 -19.17
N GLN A 439 5.54 9.98 -17.83
CA GLN A 439 4.90 9.03 -16.94
C GLN A 439 4.21 9.71 -15.76
N MET A 440 3.17 9.04 -15.28
CA MET A 440 2.43 9.38 -14.05
C MET A 440 2.36 8.16 -13.15
N LEU A 441 2.49 8.37 -11.86
CA LEU A 441 2.27 7.36 -10.83
C LEU A 441 0.96 7.66 -10.11
N VAL A 442 0.09 6.68 -10.05
CA VAL A 442 -1.23 6.77 -9.40
C VAL A 442 -1.27 5.77 -8.24
N GLY A 443 -1.71 6.19 -7.07
CA GLY A 443 -1.69 5.31 -5.93
C GLY A 443 -2.80 5.53 -4.93
N LEU A 444 -2.95 4.54 -4.06
CA LEU A 444 -3.86 4.54 -2.93
C LEU A 444 -3.07 4.58 -1.63
N LYS A 445 -3.39 5.53 -0.77
CA LYS A 445 -2.99 5.52 0.64
C LYS A 445 -4.22 5.22 1.48
N GLY A 446 -4.16 4.16 2.29
CA GLY A 446 -5.23 3.81 3.22
C GLY A 446 -5.31 4.76 4.41
N ASP A 447 -6.46 4.80 5.07
CA ASP A 447 -6.70 5.66 6.23
C ASP A 447 -6.00 5.15 7.50
N SER A 448 -5.73 3.84 7.56
CA SER A 448 -5.03 3.22 8.68
C SER A 448 -3.58 2.91 8.34
N TYR A 449 -2.68 3.05 9.31
CA TYR A 449 -1.28 2.65 9.17
C TYR A 449 -1.10 1.14 8.91
N LEU A 450 -2.08 0.30 9.27
CA LEU A 450 -2.12 -1.13 8.99
C LEU A 450 -2.62 -1.44 7.57
N ASP A 451 -3.29 -0.48 6.93
CA ASP A 451 -3.78 -0.59 5.57
C ASP A 451 -2.86 0.14 4.60
N SER A 452 -1.69 -0.41 4.35
CA SER A 452 -0.69 0.22 3.49
C SER A 452 -0.18 -0.70 2.40
N GLY A 453 0.09 -0.12 1.23
CA GLY A 453 0.77 -0.78 0.12
C GLY A 453 2.28 -0.74 0.27
N PHE A 454 2.81 0.37 0.79
CA PHE A 454 4.24 0.59 1.05
C PHE A 454 4.42 1.24 2.42
N VAL A 455 5.43 0.81 3.15
CA VAL A 455 5.76 1.37 4.46
C VAL A 455 7.17 1.93 4.44
N TRP A 456 7.30 3.16 4.92
CA TRP A 456 8.55 3.78 5.27
C TRP A 456 8.71 3.75 6.79
N ALA A 457 9.83 3.18 7.26
CA ALA A 457 10.08 2.89 8.67
C ALA A 457 11.34 3.62 9.15
N PRO A 458 11.24 4.90 9.55
CA PRO A 458 12.38 5.64 10.07
C PRO A 458 12.77 5.15 11.46
N TYR A 459 14.08 4.99 11.68
CA TYR A 459 14.65 4.64 12.98
C TYR A 459 15.32 5.86 13.62
N ILE A 460 16.40 6.35 13.03
CA ILE A 460 17.10 7.55 13.49
C ILE A 460 17.00 8.59 12.38
N PRO A 461 16.29 9.68 12.63
CA PRO A 461 15.99 10.65 11.58
C PRO A 461 17.24 11.43 11.14
N LEU A 462 18.06 11.86 12.09
CA LEU A 462 19.23 12.68 11.79
C LEU A 462 20.30 12.52 12.87
N GLN A 463 21.48 12.05 12.48
CA GLN A 463 22.66 12.04 13.32
C GLN A 463 23.69 12.99 12.72
N VAL A 464 24.06 14.01 13.47
CA VAL A 464 25.08 14.97 13.06
C VAL A 464 26.35 14.70 13.87
N THR A 465 27.51 14.66 13.23
CA THR A 465 28.79 14.54 13.94
C THR A 465 29.23 15.91 14.44
N PRO A 466 30.08 15.99 15.48
CA PRO A 466 30.79 17.21 15.80
C PRO A 466 31.57 17.76 14.59
N THR A 467 31.82 19.04 14.55
CA THR A 467 32.66 19.66 13.52
C THR A 467 34.11 19.28 13.78
N PHE A 468 34.80 18.76 12.78
CA PHE A 468 36.21 18.41 12.83
C PHE A 468 37.00 19.35 11.93
N LEU A 469 38.12 19.82 12.40
CA LEU A 469 39.13 20.49 11.58
C LEU A 469 40.09 19.43 11.05
N ASP A 470 40.21 19.31 9.73
CA ASP A 470 41.19 18.41 9.13
C ASP A 470 42.58 19.06 9.17
N PRO A 471 43.60 18.43 9.80
CA PRO A 471 44.92 18.99 9.89
C PRO A 471 45.69 19.06 8.56
N ASN A 472 45.23 18.39 7.52
CA ASN A 472 45.90 18.34 6.22
C ASN A 472 45.55 19.56 5.34
N ASP A 473 44.31 20.06 5.41
CA ASP A 473 43.82 21.10 4.52
C ASP A 473 43.16 22.28 5.31
N PHE A 474 43.19 22.22 6.63
CA PHE A 474 42.52 23.16 7.53
C PHE A 474 41.04 23.43 7.23
N SER A 475 40.40 22.46 6.57
CA SER A 475 38.96 22.51 6.28
C SER A 475 38.15 22.00 7.45
N PHE A 476 36.99 22.63 7.66
CA PHE A 476 35.98 22.11 8.58
C PHE A 476 35.17 20.98 7.89
N ARG A 477 34.95 19.92 8.64
CA ARG A 477 34.18 18.75 8.17
C ARG A 477 33.09 18.40 9.18
N LYS A 478 31.90 18.15 8.66
CA LYS A 478 30.75 17.67 9.46
C LYS A 478 30.01 16.60 8.71
N GLY A 479 29.68 15.51 9.40
CA GLY A 479 28.93 14.40 8.83
C GLY A 479 27.47 14.39 9.26
N LEU A 480 26.60 13.98 8.34
CA LEU A 480 25.21 13.74 8.60
C LEU A 480 24.88 12.28 8.26
N ARG A 481 24.11 11.61 9.10
CA ARG A 481 23.65 10.26 8.89
C ARG A 481 22.19 10.11 9.27
N THR A 482 21.43 9.37 8.46
CA THR A 482 20.09 8.91 8.79
C THR A 482 20.01 7.39 8.67
N ARG A 483 19.08 6.78 9.38
CA ARG A 483 18.80 5.33 9.29
C ARG A 483 17.32 5.09 9.19
N TYR A 484 16.90 4.39 8.15
CA TYR A 484 15.51 4.02 7.91
C TYR A 484 15.44 2.70 7.14
N ALA A 485 14.26 2.11 7.13
CA ALA A 485 13.92 0.98 6.28
C ALA A 485 12.71 1.33 5.42
N SER A 486 12.59 0.68 4.28
CA SER A 486 11.42 0.76 3.41
C SER A 486 10.98 -0.64 3.01
N LYS A 487 9.68 -0.88 2.90
CA LYS A 487 9.14 -2.18 2.50
C LYS A 487 7.87 -2.02 1.67
N LEU A 488 7.88 -2.63 0.49
CA LEU A 488 6.68 -2.85 -0.31
C LEU A 488 5.92 -4.04 0.25
N LEU A 489 4.63 -3.85 0.55
CA LEU A 489 3.74 -4.89 1.07
C LEU A 489 2.74 -5.35 0.01
N ARG A 490 2.12 -4.41 -0.70
CA ARG A 490 1.06 -4.69 -1.68
C ARG A 490 1.25 -3.83 -2.93
N PRO A 491 1.80 -4.40 -4.01
CA PRO A 491 2.00 -3.67 -5.26
C PRO A 491 0.69 -3.27 -5.96
N GLU A 492 -0.43 -3.93 -5.66
CA GLU A 492 -1.74 -3.67 -6.26
C GLU A 492 -2.32 -2.28 -5.92
N TYR A 493 -1.75 -1.59 -4.93
CA TYR A 493 -2.12 -0.24 -4.53
C TYR A 493 -1.63 0.83 -5.50
N TYR A 494 -0.73 0.48 -6.43
CA TYR A 494 -0.05 1.41 -7.31
C TYR A 494 -0.26 1.07 -8.78
N GLY A 495 -0.39 2.11 -9.58
CA GLY A 495 -0.52 2.02 -11.04
C GLY A 495 0.29 3.09 -11.73
N SER A 496 0.70 2.84 -12.96
CA SER A 496 1.41 3.79 -13.80
C SER A 496 0.63 4.13 -15.06
N ILE A 497 0.75 5.37 -15.52
CA ILE A 497 0.17 5.82 -16.79
C ILE A 497 1.31 6.40 -17.60
N ARG A 498 1.42 5.97 -18.85
CA ARG A 498 2.37 6.50 -19.80
C ARG A 498 1.67 7.42 -20.78
N ILE A 499 2.26 8.60 -21.00
CA ILE A 499 1.80 9.57 -21.98
C ILE A 499 2.72 9.48 -23.19
N LEU A 500 2.13 9.21 -24.33
CA LEU A 500 2.84 9.15 -25.60
C LEU A 500 2.80 10.53 -26.27
N ASN A 501 3.85 10.86 -27.03
CA ASN A 501 3.96 12.10 -27.82
C ASN A 501 3.81 13.38 -26.97
N LEU A 502 4.41 13.36 -25.78
CA LEU A 502 4.39 14.49 -24.84
C LEU A 502 5.13 15.71 -25.38
#